data_abb554922a5eaa99d65f59477553554b
#
_entry.id   abb554922a5eaa99d65f59477553554b
#
_cell.length_a   1.000
_cell.length_b   1.000
_cell.length_c   1.000
_cell.angle_alpha   90.00
_cell.angle_beta   90.00
_cell.angle_gamma   90.00
#
_symmetry.space_group_name_H-M   'P 1'
#
loop_
_entity.id
_entity.type
_entity.pdbx_description
1 polymer ?
#
loop_
_entity_poly.entity_id
_entity_poly.type
_entity_poly.pdbx_seq_one_letter_code
_entity_poly.pdbx_strand_id
1 'polypeptide(L)'
;MIYKTSLDTLAKLVTAFITIIFAAIIVGQISLITDNGKATPIFTTVALLIIYFGAFSFRPINYRLTQDKLVIHRPLSDITMNRNEIKSVEQIEKDKLSWTFRTFGVSGLFGYFGSFRNAKLGGMTWYATRRKDKIVLLTTTYNKKIILSPDEPENFVAEFYG
;
A
#
# COMPACT_ATOMS: atom_id res chain seq x y z
N MET A 1 14.89 9.02 -11.52
CA MET A 1 15.33 8.98 -10.10
C MET A 1 14.56 7.93 -9.31
N ILE A 2 15.01 7.48 -8.13
CA ILE A 2 14.29 6.51 -7.27
C ILE A 2 13.92 7.19 -5.96
N TYR A 3 12.64 7.18 -5.63
CA TYR A 3 12.09 7.76 -4.40
C TYR A 3 11.68 6.64 -3.44
N LYS A 4 12.26 6.63 -2.26
CA LYS A 4 11.90 5.69 -1.20
C LYS A 4 10.52 6.02 -0.64
N THR A 5 9.88 5.04 -0.02
CA THR A 5 8.65 5.23 0.72
C THR A 5 8.72 4.44 2.02
N SER A 6 8.59 5.13 3.13
CA SER A 6 8.70 4.57 4.49
C SER A 6 7.32 4.44 5.13
N LEU A 7 7.10 3.37 5.88
CA LEU A 7 5.86 3.18 6.64
C LEU A 7 5.68 4.29 7.69
N ASP A 8 4.46 4.79 7.84
CA ASP A 8 4.10 5.63 8.98
C ASP A 8 4.02 4.81 10.29
N THR A 9 3.96 5.51 11.41
CA THR A 9 3.93 4.88 12.75
C THR A 9 2.74 3.94 12.90
N LEU A 10 1.57 4.31 12.37
CA LEU A 10 0.38 3.48 12.45
C LEU A 10 0.54 2.18 11.67
N ALA A 11 1.04 2.25 10.42
CA ALA A 11 1.28 1.06 9.62
C ALA A 11 2.35 0.14 10.24
N LYS A 12 3.40 0.70 10.85
CA LYS A 12 4.40 -0.08 11.60
C LYS A 12 3.77 -0.83 12.78
N LEU A 13 2.98 -0.14 13.60
CA LEU A 13 2.31 -0.73 14.76
C LEU A 13 1.29 -1.80 14.36
N VAL A 14 0.45 -1.51 13.36
CA VAL A 14 -0.53 -2.48 12.84
C VAL A 14 0.17 -3.72 12.26
N THR A 15 1.24 -3.52 11.50
CA THR A 15 2.01 -4.64 10.94
C THR A 15 2.61 -5.49 12.05
N ALA A 16 3.28 -4.88 13.04
CA ALA A 16 3.87 -5.61 14.17
C ALA A 16 2.79 -6.38 14.95
N PHE A 17 1.68 -5.73 15.27
CA PHE A 17 0.58 -6.34 16.03
C PHE A 17 -0.04 -7.54 15.29
N ILE A 18 -0.36 -7.39 14.00
CA ILE A 18 -0.91 -8.48 13.18
C ILE A 18 0.10 -9.63 13.05
N THR A 19 1.40 -9.31 12.87
CA THR A 19 2.45 -10.32 12.80
C THR A 19 2.52 -11.16 14.09
N ILE A 20 2.46 -10.51 15.25
CA ILE A 20 2.46 -11.20 16.55
C ILE A 20 1.22 -12.07 16.72
N ILE A 21 0.03 -11.56 16.38
CA ILE A 21 -1.23 -12.33 16.45
C ILE A 21 -1.15 -13.56 15.52
N PHE A 22 -0.72 -13.39 14.28
CA PHE A 22 -0.63 -14.49 13.34
C PHE A 22 0.37 -15.55 13.81
N ALA A 23 1.53 -15.11 14.33
CA ALA A 23 2.52 -16.03 14.90
C ALA A 23 1.94 -16.81 16.09
N ALA A 24 1.24 -16.15 17.01
CA ALA A 24 0.60 -16.79 18.17
C ALA A 24 -0.47 -17.82 17.74
N ILE A 25 -1.31 -17.47 16.77
CA ILE A 25 -2.33 -18.38 16.22
C ILE A 25 -1.66 -19.60 15.59
N ILE A 26 -0.63 -19.41 14.76
CA ILE A 26 0.07 -20.51 14.07
C ILE A 26 0.73 -21.44 15.09
N VAL A 27 1.43 -20.88 16.08
CA VAL A 27 2.06 -21.69 17.16
C VAL A 27 1.01 -22.48 17.95
N GLY A 28 -0.12 -21.87 18.31
CA GLY A 28 -1.21 -22.58 18.99
C GLY A 28 -1.83 -23.70 18.16
N GLN A 29 -1.89 -23.55 16.84
CA GLN A 29 -2.43 -24.56 15.95
C GLN A 29 -1.48 -25.76 15.72
N ILE A 30 -0.16 -25.58 15.83
CA ILE A 30 0.81 -26.67 15.72
C ILE A 30 0.52 -27.74 16.77
N SER A 31 0.26 -27.35 18.02
CA SER A 31 -0.12 -28.29 19.10
C SER A 31 -1.39 -29.09 18.76
N LEU A 32 -2.40 -28.44 18.18
CA LEU A 32 -3.66 -29.11 17.81
C LEU A 32 -3.48 -30.11 16.64
N ILE A 33 -2.54 -29.87 15.73
CA ILE A 33 -2.20 -30.78 14.64
C ILE A 33 -1.52 -32.04 15.20
N THR A 34 -0.56 -31.81 16.11
CA THR A 34 0.24 -32.89 16.70
C THR A 34 -0.60 -33.81 17.59
N ASP A 35 -1.49 -33.23 18.41
CA ASP A 35 -2.24 -33.98 19.42
C ASP A 35 -3.50 -34.68 18.87
N ASN A 36 -4.15 -34.10 17.86
CA ASN A 36 -5.49 -34.55 17.41
C ASN A 36 -5.56 -34.96 15.93
N GLY A 37 -4.51 -34.78 15.13
CA GLY A 37 -4.49 -35.13 13.70
C GLY A 37 -5.56 -34.42 12.85
N LYS A 38 -6.09 -33.24 13.31
CA LYS A 38 -7.16 -32.54 12.62
C LYS A 38 -6.63 -31.73 11.45
N ALA A 39 -7.30 -31.78 10.31
CA ALA A 39 -6.94 -31.00 9.11
C ALA A 39 -7.31 -29.51 9.18
N THR A 40 -8.33 -29.15 9.97
CA THR A 40 -8.83 -27.75 10.07
C THR A 40 -7.73 -26.73 10.43
N PRO A 41 -6.83 -26.97 11.42
CA PRO A 41 -5.74 -26.04 11.73
C PRO A 41 -4.78 -25.82 10.56
N ILE A 42 -4.58 -26.81 9.71
CA ILE A 42 -3.71 -26.70 8.53
C ILE A 42 -4.31 -25.70 7.53
N PHE A 43 -5.59 -25.84 7.19
CA PHE A 43 -6.27 -24.92 6.27
C PHE A 43 -6.28 -23.48 6.80
N THR A 44 -6.53 -23.30 8.11
CA THR A 44 -6.51 -21.98 8.73
C THR A 44 -5.12 -21.34 8.67
N THR A 45 -4.07 -22.09 8.98
CA THR A 45 -2.69 -21.62 8.90
C THR A 45 -2.33 -21.21 7.47
N VAL A 46 -2.63 -22.06 6.49
CA VAL A 46 -2.38 -21.76 5.07
C VAL A 46 -3.13 -20.49 4.64
N ALA A 47 -4.39 -20.33 5.02
CA ALA A 47 -5.18 -19.14 4.70
C ALA A 47 -4.56 -17.86 5.30
N LEU A 48 -4.14 -17.90 6.58
CA LEU A 48 -3.46 -16.78 7.22
C LEU A 48 -2.15 -16.40 6.52
N LEU A 49 -1.35 -17.39 6.14
CA LEU A 49 -0.11 -17.17 5.40
C LEU A 49 -0.38 -16.56 4.02
N ILE A 50 -1.38 -17.04 3.29
CA ILE A 50 -1.77 -16.47 1.99
C ILE A 50 -2.17 -14.99 2.14
N ILE A 51 -2.98 -14.63 3.15
CA ILE A 51 -3.38 -13.26 3.42
C ILE A 51 -2.16 -12.39 3.77
N TYR A 52 -1.28 -12.87 4.64
CA TYR A 52 -0.10 -12.15 5.08
C TYR A 52 0.90 -11.90 3.95
N PHE A 53 1.28 -12.96 3.23
CA PHE A 53 2.20 -12.85 2.11
C PHE A 53 1.58 -12.14 0.91
N GLY A 54 0.27 -12.27 0.70
CA GLY A 54 -0.46 -11.48 -0.28
C GLY A 54 -0.37 -9.98 0.02
N ALA A 55 -0.64 -9.58 1.26
CA ALA A 55 -0.49 -8.18 1.66
C ALA A 55 0.96 -7.69 1.51
N PHE A 56 1.94 -8.51 1.90
CA PHE A 56 3.36 -8.19 1.72
C PHE A 56 3.73 -8.01 0.25
N SER A 57 3.24 -8.87 -0.64
CA SER A 57 3.60 -8.91 -2.07
C SER A 57 3.08 -7.71 -2.86
N PHE A 58 2.00 -7.09 -2.42
CA PHE A 58 1.40 -5.94 -3.10
C PHE A 58 1.77 -4.59 -2.49
N ARG A 59 2.58 -4.55 -1.42
CA ARG A 59 3.01 -3.30 -0.80
C ARG A 59 3.93 -2.50 -1.74
N PRO A 60 3.83 -1.17 -1.78
CA PRO A 60 4.82 -0.36 -2.49
C PRO A 60 6.15 -0.34 -1.72
N ILE A 61 7.26 -0.45 -2.46
CA ILE A 61 8.64 -0.41 -1.92
C ILE A 61 9.29 0.94 -2.23
N ASN A 62 9.17 1.39 -3.47
CA ASN A 62 9.70 2.67 -3.95
C ASN A 62 8.98 3.09 -5.22
N TYR A 63 9.21 4.33 -5.64
CA TYR A 63 8.73 4.89 -6.89
C TYR A 63 9.93 5.28 -7.73
N ARG A 64 10.01 4.76 -8.96
CA ARG A 64 11.04 5.14 -9.92
C ARG A 64 10.44 6.05 -10.97
N LEU A 65 10.94 7.28 -11.04
CA LEU A 65 10.58 8.24 -12.07
C LEU A 65 11.71 8.29 -13.11
N THR A 66 11.34 8.11 -14.38
CA THR A 66 12.23 8.27 -15.54
C THR A 66 11.64 9.33 -16.46
N GLN A 67 12.34 9.67 -17.55
CA GLN A 67 11.82 10.64 -18.53
C GLN A 67 10.49 10.19 -19.14
N ASP A 68 10.29 8.88 -19.37
CA ASP A 68 9.14 8.36 -20.10
C ASP A 68 8.06 7.75 -19.21
N LYS A 69 8.40 7.29 -17.99
CA LYS A 69 7.49 6.49 -17.18
C LYS A 69 7.70 6.64 -15.68
N LEU A 70 6.62 6.42 -14.95
CA LEU A 70 6.58 6.20 -13.50
C LEU A 70 6.38 4.71 -13.23
N VAL A 71 7.25 4.13 -12.41
CA VAL A 71 7.17 2.74 -11.97
C VAL A 71 6.98 2.69 -10.46
N ILE A 72 5.91 2.03 -10.02
CA ILE A 72 5.66 1.70 -8.61
C ILE A 72 6.19 0.30 -8.37
N HIS A 73 7.31 0.20 -7.67
CA HIS A 73 7.96 -1.06 -7.35
C HIS A 73 7.22 -1.78 -6.22
N ARG A 74 6.92 -3.07 -6.44
CA ARG A 74 6.30 -3.95 -5.45
C ARG A 74 6.99 -5.33 -5.49
N PRO A 75 6.95 -6.14 -4.39
CA PRO A 75 7.62 -7.44 -4.36
C PRO A 75 7.17 -8.42 -5.44
N LEU A 76 5.86 -8.47 -5.75
CA LEU A 76 5.33 -9.43 -6.72
C LEU A 76 5.39 -8.93 -8.15
N SER A 77 4.96 -7.69 -8.40
CA SER A 77 4.87 -7.12 -9.76
C SER A 77 4.83 -5.60 -9.72
N ASP A 78 5.59 -4.97 -10.59
CA ASP A 78 5.60 -3.52 -10.73
C ASP A 78 4.34 -3.00 -11.42
N ILE A 79 3.98 -1.75 -11.12
CA ILE A 79 2.98 -1.00 -11.87
C ILE A 79 3.72 0.07 -12.65
N THR A 80 3.56 0.05 -13.95
CA THR A 80 4.16 1.03 -14.85
C THR A 80 3.08 1.91 -15.47
N MET A 81 3.32 3.21 -15.47
CA MET A 81 2.48 4.22 -16.13
C MET A 81 3.36 5.10 -17.00
N ASN A 82 2.96 5.35 -18.24
CA ASN A 82 3.67 6.29 -19.11
C ASN A 82 3.43 7.72 -18.62
N ARG A 83 4.43 8.57 -18.74
CA ARG A 83 4.35 9.97 -18.29
C ARG A 83 3.27 10.77 -19.04
N ASN A 84 3.04 10.48 -20.30
CA ASN A 84 1.98 11.07 -21.12
C ASN A 84 0.55 10.67 -20.70
N GLU A 85 0.39 9.59 -19.93
CA GLU A 85 -0.88 9.18 -19.33
C GLU A 85 -1.18 9.91 -18.01
N ILE A 86 -0.21 10.67 -17.49
CA ILE A 86 -0.33 11.39 -16.24
C ILE A 86 -0.62 12.85 -16.54
N LYS A 87 -1.81 13.32 -16.16
CA LYS A 87 -2.27 14.69 -16.38
C LYS A 87 -1.66 15.67 -15.38
N SER A 88 -1.60 15.29 -14.10
CA SER A 88 -1.06 16.13 -13.03
C SER A 88 -0.52 15.30 -11.86
N VAL A 89 0.49 15.85 -11.22
CA VAL A 89 1.08 15.33 -9.98
C VAL A 89 1.15 16.48 -8.99
N GLU A 90 0.50 16.36 -7.86
CA GLU A 90 0.45 17.42 -6.84
C GLU A 90 0.61 16.85 -5.44
N GLN A 91 1.33 17.55 -4.60
CA GLN A 91 1.33 17.27 -3.17
C GLN A 91 0.01 17.75 -2.58
N ILE A 92 -0.64 16.89 -1.80
CA ILE A 92 -1.92 17.22 -1.18
C ILE A 92 -1.84 17.24 0.34
N GLU A 93 -2.60 18.15 0.92
CA GLU A 93 -2.72 18.28 2.36
C GLU A 93 -3.62 17.20 2.96
N LYS A 94 -3.35 16.90 4.22
CA LYS A 94 -4.09 15.92 5.03
C LYS A 94 -5.61 16.17 5.01
N ASP A 95 -6.05 17.42 4.98
CA ASP A 95 -7.46 17.80 5.06
C ASP A 95 -8.26 17.35 3.82
N LYS A 96 -7.60 17.26 2.67
CA LYS A 96 -8.21 16.70 1.44
C LYS A 96 -8.49 15.21 1.55
N LEU A 97 -7.75 14.48 2.40
CA LEU A 97 -7.90 13.05 2.64
C LEU A 97 -8.74 12.71 3.89
N SER A 98 -9.32 13.72 4.53
CA SER A 98 -10.25 13.50 5.65
C SER A 98 -11.42 12.63 5.20
N TRP A 99 -11.88 11.76 6.11
CA TRP A 99 -13.00 10.85 5.84
C TRP A 99 -12.79 9.92 4.62
N THR A 100 -11.52 9.51 4.38
CA THR A 100 -11.20 8.49 3.39
C THR A 100 -11.40 7.11 4.01
N PHE A 101 -12.21 6.28 3.37
CA PHE A 101 -12.43 4.89 3.75
C PHE A 101 -12.00 3.92 2.65
N ARG A 102 -11.58 2.74 3.07
CA ARG A 102 -11.17 1.67 2.16
C ARG A 102 -12.41 0.95 1.64
N THR A 103 -12.50 0.78 0.33
CA THR A 103 -13.51 -0.04 -0.32
C THR A 103 -12.99 -1.45 -0.63
N PHE A 104 -11.70 -1.57 -1.00
CA PHE A 104 -11.04 -2.84 -1.24
C PHE A 104 -9.53 -2.71 -1.01
N GLY A 105 -8.84 -3.80 -0.57
CA GLY A 105 -7.39 -3.81 -0.39
C GLY A 105 -6.95 -3.76 1.08
N VAL A 106 -5.80 -3.16 1.36
CA VAL A 106 -5.14 -3.16 2.67
C VAL A 106 -5.05 -1.75 3.25
N SER A 107 -5.30 -1.61 4.57
CA SER A 107 -5.15 -0.35 5.30
C SER A 107 -4.44 -0.61 6.62
N GLY A 108 -3.13 -0.39 6.64
CA GLY A 108 -2.25 -0.51 7.81
C GLY A 108 -1.25 -1.67 7.76
N LEU A 109 -1.63 -2.86 7.29
CA LEU A 109 -0.70 -3.99 7.16
C LEU A 109 0.23 -3.76 5.97
N PHE A 110 1.52 -3.49 6.24
CA PHE A 110 2.54 -3.12 5.25
C PHE A 110 2.26 -1.85 4.45
N GLY A 111 1.28 -1.02 4.86
CA GLY A 111 0.92 0.22 4.20
C GLY A 111 -0.56 0.33 3.83
N TYR A 112 -0.84 1.15 2.83
CA TYR A 112 -2.19 1.50 2.38
C TYR A 112 -2.25 1.34 0.87
N PHE A 113 -2.86 0.26 0.39
CA PHE A 113 -2.93 -0.02 -1.05
C PHE A 113 -4.22 -0.73 -1.42
N GLY A 114 -4.70 -0.42 -2.62
CA GLY A 114 -6.01 -0.84 -3.14
C GLY A 114 -6.95 0.32 -3.41
N SER A 115 -8.24 0.09 -3.36
CA SER A 115 -9.28 1.06 -3.67
C SER A 115 -9.79 1.75 -2.42
N PHE A 116 -9.82 3.08 -2.47
CA PHE A 116 -10.31 3.96 -1.41
C PHE A 116 -11.28 4.98 -1.99
N ARG A 117 -12.10 5.55 -1.14
CA ARG A 117 -13.07 6.58 -1.52
C ARG A 117 -13.18 7.65 -0.45
N ASN A 118 -13.34 8.90 -0.85
CA ASN A 118 -13.75 9.97 0.04
C ASN A 118 -14.75 10.93 -0.65
N ALA A 119 -15.40 11.78 0.14
CA ALA A 119 -16.43 12.69 -0.37
C ALA A 119 -15.86 13.78 -1.29
N LYS A 120 -14.62 14.25 -1.04
CA LYS A 120 -13.99 15.36 -1.78
C LYS A 120 -13.34 14.90 -3.09
N LEU A 121 -12.64 13.76 -3.08
CA LEU A 121 -11.85 13.29 -4.20
C LEU A 121 -12.54 12.16 -4.99
N GLY A 122 -13.59 11.56 -4.44
CA GLY A 122 -14.24 10.40 -5.04
C GLY A 122 -13.43 9.11 -4.88
N GLY A 123 -13.49 8.22 -5.88
CA GLY A 123 -12.74 6.97 -5.91
C GLY A 123 -11.26 7.19 -6.26
N MET A 124 -10.37 6.50 -5.56
CA MET A 124 -8.92 6.58 -5.73
C MET A 124 -8.28 5.21 -5.58
N THR A 125 -7.17 4.99 -6.25
CA THR A 125 -6.30 3.84 -5.99
C THR A 125 -5.10 4.28 -5.18
N TRP A 126 -4.83 3.60 -4.08
CA TRP A 126 -3.70 3.90 -3.21
C TRP A 126 -2.56 2.91 -3.45
N TYR A 127 -1.35 3.45 -3.53
CA TYR A 127 -0.08 2.72 -3.48
C TYR A 127 0.84 3.50 -2.54
N ALA A 128 0.46 3.57 -1.27
CA ALA A 128 1.10 4.41 -0.26
C ALA A 128 1.51 3.62 0.97
N THR A 129 2.52 4.10 1.67
CA THR A 129 2.96 3.57 2.97
C THR A 129 2.60 4.50 4.12
N ARG A 130 2.09 5.70 3.78
CA ARG A 130 1.65 6.74 4.72
C ARG A 130 0.22 7.14 4.41
N ARG A 131 -0.52 7.56 5.45
CA ARG A 131 -1.93 7.94 5.32
C ARG A 131 -2.18 9.44 5.40
N LYS A 132 -1.34 10.19 6.10
CA LYS A 132 -1.64 11.56 6.50
C LYS A 132 -0.62 12.60 6.06
N ASP A 133 0.60 12.21 5.86
CA ASP A 133 1.73 13.10 5.55
C ASP A 133 2.46 12.63 4.31
N LYS A 134 3.17 13.53 3.65
CA LYS A 134 3.97 13.25 2.45
C LYS A 134 3.16 12.56 1.35
N ILE A 135 1.97 13.06 1.09
CA ILE A 135 1.04 12.46 0.13
C ILE A 135 1.09 13.21 -1.20
N VAL A 136 1.20 12.45 -2.28
CA VAL A 136 1.14 12.93 -3.65
C VAL A 136 -0.09 12.34 -4.32
N LEU A 137 -0.92 13.22 -4.89
CA LEU A 137 -2.03 12.86 -5.76
C LEU A 137 -1.57 12.92 -7.21
N LEU A 138 -1.68 11.81 -7.89
CA LEU A 138 -1.49 11.69 -9.32
C LEU A 138 -2.86 11.56 -9.98
N THR A 139 -3.13 12.40 -10.97
CA THR A 139 -4.33 12.31 -11.79
C THR A 139 -3.95 11.91 -13.20
N THR A 140 -4.54 10.83 -13.71
CA THR A 140 -4.30 10.38 -15.08
C THR A 140 -5.15 11.16 -16.08
N THR A 141 -4.82 11.04 -17.38
CA THR A 141 -5.62 11.61 -18.48
C THR A 141 -7.05 11.06 -18.51
N TYR A 142 -7.28 9.87 -17.97
CA TYR A 142 -8.60 9.24 -17.80
C TYR A 142 -9.27 9.62 -16.47
N ASN A 143 -8.82 10.66 -15.79
CA ASN A 143 -9.31 11.12 -14.48
C ASN A 143 -9.23 10.07 -13.35
N LYS A 144 -8.41 9.02 -13.50
CA LYS A 144 -8.09 8.13 -12.37
C LYS A 144 -7.20 8.88 -11.39
N LYS A 145 -7.55 8.78 -10.12
CA LYS A 145 -6.78 9.36 -9.00
C LYS A 145 -5.95 8.27 -8.32
N ILE A 146 -4.66 8.50 -8.21
CA ILE A 146 -3.71 7.58 -7.61
C ILE A 146 -2.97 8.30 -6.49
N ILE A 147 -2.89 7.68 -5.34
CA ILE A 147 -2.22 8.21 -4.16
C ILE A 147 -0.90 7.49 -3.96
N LEU A 148 0.17 8.28 -3.86
CA LEU A 148 1.52 7.85 -3.56
C LEU A 148 2.01 8.54 -2.29
N SER A 149 3.06 8.01 -1.65
CA SER A 149 3.67 8.63 -0.46
C SER A 149 5.20 8.56 -0.50
N PRO A 150 5.86 9.23 -1.45
CA PRO A 150 7.32 9.30 -1.44
C PRO A 150 7.81 10.02 -0.17
N ASP A 151 9.00 9.63 0.32
CA ASP A 151 9.58 10.27 1.51
C ASP A 151 9.95 11.75 1.26
N GLU A 152 10.17 12.10 -0.01
CA GLU A 152 10.49 13.45 -0.49
C GLU A 152 9.46 13.91 -1.53
N PRO A 153 8.23 14.29 -1.13
CA PRO A 153 7.15 14.59 -2.05
C PRO A 153 7.41 15.85 -2.90
N GLU A 154 8.06 16.86 -2.35
CA GLU A 154 8.42 18.10 -3.05
C GLU A 154 9.37 17.80 -4.22
N ASN A 155 10.45 17.03 -3.96
CA ASN A 155 11.42 16.63 -4.97
C ASN A 155 10.77 15.73 -6.03
N PHE A 156 9.87 14.84 -5.62
CA PHE A 156 9.14 13.96 -6.53
C PHE A 156 8.26 14.75 -7.50
N VAL A 157 7.54 15.76 -7.00
CA VAL A 157 6.69 16.63 -7.82
C VAL A 157 7.55 17.51 -8.74
N ALA A 158 8.63 18.12 -8.22
CA ALA A 158 9.53 18.93 -9.02
C ALA A 158 10.18 18.15 -10.18
N GLU A 159 10.68 16.96 -9.93
CA GLU A 159 11.26 16.05 -10.94
C GLU A 159 10.23 15.62 -11.99
N PHE A 160 8.96 15.55 -11.63
CA PHE A 160 7.90 15.21 -12.58
C PHE A 160 7.70 16.33 -13.60
N TYR A 161 7.90 17.59 -13.24
CA TYR A 161 7.69 18.75 -14.13
C TYR A 161 8.99 19.31 -14.75
N GLY A 162 10.17 18.88 -14.27
CA GLY A 162 11.48 19.27 -14.84
C GLY A 162 11.91 18.35 -15.95
#